data_a1d48087af927aae749a93a9a4560f24
#
_entry.id   a1d48087af927aae749a93a9a4560f24
#
_cell.length_a   1.000
_cell.length_b   1.000
_cell.length_c   1.000
_cell.angle_alpha   90.00
_cell.angle_beta   90.00
_cell.angle_gamma   90.00
#
_symmetry.space_group_name_H-M   'P 1'
#
loop_
_entity.id
_entity.type
_entity.pdbx_description
1 polymer ?
#
loop_
_entity_poly.entity_id
_entity_poly.type
_entity_poly.pdbx_seq_one_letter_code
_entity_poly.pdbx_strand_id
1 'polypeptide(L)'
;ALAADEQAASRITLMVDDMTQLDVVDAVIAPGSRPSIRLAIDADASWRAPGLGHVGVRRSPVHTPEEVLALARTTADRPGFTLVGLMMYEAQIAGQTDNAPGAGAENTLMRWMKRRSLAELGDRRGAIVAGVRTVAPLEFVNAGGTGSIETSAADPAVTEVTAGSGILAGHL
;
A
#
# COMPACT_ATOMS: atom_id res chain seq x y z
N ALA A 1 15.37 1.31 19.16
CA ALA A 1 14.68 0.13 19.69
C ALA A 1 14.79 -1.04 18.71
N LEU A 2 14.16 -1.00 17.52
CA LEU A 2 14.18 -2.12 16.53
C LEU A 2 15.61 -2.62 16.21
N ALA A 3 16.54 -1.71 16.01
CA ALA A 3 17.91 -2.04 15.65
C ALA A 3 18.74 -2.70 16.77
N ALA A 4 18.22 -2.77 17.98
CA ALA A 4 18.89 -3.37 19.14
C ALA A 4 18.18 -4.66 19.63
N ASP A 5 17.10 -5.06 18.99
CA ASP A 5 16.27 -6.20 19.39
C ASP A 5 15.93 -7.05 18.16
N GLU A 6 16.57 -8.22 18.06
CA GLU A 6 16.38 -9.14 16.95
C GLU A 6 14.94 -9.68 16.85
N GLN A 7 14.29 -9.90 17.99
CA GLN A 7 12.92 -10.38 18.01
C GLN A 7 11.96 -9.29 17.51
N ALA A 8 12.16 -8.03 17.89
CA ALA A 8 11.38 -6.91 17.37
C ALA A 8 11.63 -6.70 15.86
N ALA A 9 12.90 -6.74 15.42
CA ALA A 9 13.28 -6.59 14.02
C ALA A 9 12.64 -7.68 13.12
N SER A 10 12.49 -8.90 13.63
CA SER A 10 11.89 -10.02 12.88
C SER A 10 10.35 -9.93 12.78
N ARG A 11 9.68 -9.16 13.64
CA ARG A 11 8.21 -9.09 13.74
C ARG A 11 7.61 -7.76 13.28
N ILE A 12 8.41 -6.70 13.23
CA ILE A 12 7.95 -5.37 12.85
C ILE A 12 8.44 -5.07 11.45
N THR A 13 7.52 -4.68 10.57
CA THR A 13 7.82 -4.26 9.21
C THR A 13 7.62 -2.75 9.11
N LEU A 14 8.63 -2.03 8.62
CA LEU A 14 8.53 -0.59 8.37
C LEU A 14 7.96 -0.36 6.97
N MET A 15 7.06 0.61 6.86
CA MET A 15 6.57 1.10 5.57
C MET A 15 7.53 2.15 5.02
N VAL A 16 7.84 2.05 3.73
CA VAL A 16 8.73 2.98 3.03
C VAL A 16 8.18 3.28 1.63
N ASP A 17 8.41 4.49 1.17
CA ASP A 17 8.04 4.94 -0.17
C ASP A 17 9.14 5.79 -0.84
N ASP A 18 10.26 6.00 -0.12
CA ASP A 18 11.44 6.73 -0.60
C ASP A 18 12.72 6.18 0.04
N MET A 19 13.81 6.18 -0.73
CA MET A 19 15.11 5.68 -0.27
C MET A 19 15.73 6.53 0.85
N THR A 20 15.40 7.80 0.95
CA THR A 20 15.88 8.70 2.01
C THR A 20 15.42 8.26 3.40
N GLN A 21 14.29 7.55 3.49
CA GLN A 21 13.82 6.96 4.75
C GLN A 21 14.77 5.87 5.26
N LEU A 22 15.40 5.12 4.36
CA LEU A 22 16.42 4.13 4.72
C LEU A 22 17.72 4.80 5.16
N ASP A 23 18.06 5.96 4.58
CA ASP A 23 19.21 6.76 5.01
C ASP A 23 19.07 7.21 6.46
N VAL A 24 17.86 7.59 6.87
CA VAL A 24 17.56 7.95 8.27
C VAL A 24 17.78 6.75 9.21
N VAL A 25 17.41 5.55 8.82
CA VAL A 25 17.66 4.35 9.62
C VAL A 25 19.16 4.05 9.72
N ASP A 26 19.87 4.08 8.61
CA ASP A 26 21.32 3.80 8.56
C ASP A 26 22.14 4.84 9.31
N ALA A 27 21.69 6.10 9.35
CA ALA A 27 22.34 7.17 10.13
C ALA A 27 22.25 6.91 11.66
N VAL A 28 21.26 6.15 12.12
CA VAL A 28 21.13 5.79 13.55
C VAL A 28 22.04 4.60 13.91
N ILE A 29 22.01 3.53 13.11
CA ILE A 29 22.86 2.34 13.29
C ILE A 29 23.19 1.75 11.92
N ALA A 30 24.50 1.59 11.66
CA ALA A 30 25.00 1.05 10.41
C ALA A 30 24.48 -0.39 10.16
N PRO A 31 24.25 -0.80 8.89
CA PRO A 31 23.71 -2.10 8.53
C PRO A 31 24.43 -3.30 9.17
N GLY A 32 25.78 -3.26 9.22
CA GLY A 32 26.60 -4.35 9.81
C GLY A 32 26.53 -4.46 11.34
N SER A 33 25.89 -3.48 12.01
CA SER A 33 25.78 -3.43 13.48
C SER A 33 24.37 -3.68 13.99
N ARG A 34 23.46 -4.15 13.14
CA ARG A 34 22.05 -4.40 13.47
C ARG A 34 21.49 -5.61 12.71
N PRO A 35 20.43 -6.26 13.22
CA PRO A 35 19.68 -7.22 12.43
C PRO A 35 19.07 -6.58 11.18
N SER A 36 18.79 -7.39 10.17
CA SER A 36 18.06 -6.93 8.99
C SER A 36 16.67 -6.43 9.39
N ILE A 37 16.29 -5.27 8.88
CA ILE A 37 14.99 -4.64 9.12
C ILE A 37 14.05 -4.99 7.96
N ARG A 38 12.87 -5.48 8.31
CA ARG A 38 11.82 -5.84 7.37
C ARG A 38 11.14 -4.58 6.83
N LEU A 39 10.95 -4.54 5.53
CA LEU A 39 10.34 -3.41 4.83
C LEU A 39 9.12 -3.85 4.01
N ALA A 40 8.15 -2.94 3.91
CA ALA A 40 7.10 -3.00 2.92
C ALA A 40 7.06 -1.66 2.16
N ILE A 41 6.89 -1.72 0.84
CA ILE A 41 6.72 -0.52 0.03
C ILE A 41 5.26 -0.07 0.11
N ASP A 42 5.03 1.21 0.45
CA ASP A 42 3.72 1.86 0.34
C ASP A 42 3.60 2.46 -1.06
N ALA A 43 2.71 1.90 -1.89
CA ALA A 43 2.46 2.39 -3.23
C ALA A 43 1.12 3.14 -3.30
N ASP A 44 1.09 4.25 -4.04
CA ASP A 44 -0.09 5.10 -4.19
C ASP A 44 -1.21 4.36 -4.93
N ALA A 45 -2.28 4.03 -4.22
CA ALA A 45 -3.47 3.37 -4.75
C ALA A 45 -4.50 4.34 -5.36
N SER A 46 -4.22 5.63 -5.43
CA SER A 46 -5.12 6.62 -6.01
C SER A 46 -5.40 6.35 -7.49
N TRP A 47 -6.56 6.80 -7.95
CA TRP A 47 -6.94 6.72 -9.35
C TRP A 47 -6.60 8.02 -10.08
N ARG A 48 -5.77 7.95 -11.10
CA ARG A 48 -5.44 9.07 -12.00
C ARG A 48 -6.36 9.01 -13.21
N ALA A 49 -7.57 9.56 -13.07
CA ALA A 49 -8.60 9.46 -14.08
C ALA A 49 -8.38 10.43 -15.24
N PRO A 50 -8.41 9.96 -16.50
CA PRO A 50 -8.37 10.86 -17.66
C PRO A 50 -9.51 11.90 -17.60
N GLY A 51 -9.15 13.18 -17.66
CA GLY A 51 -10.11 14.29 -17.61
C GLY A 51 -10.66 14.66 -16.23
N LEU A 52 -10.55 13.79 -15.23
CA LEU A 52 -10.97 14.08 -13.84
C LEU A 52 -9.78 14.36 -12.92
N GLY A 53 -8.56 14.03 -13.36
CA GLY A 53 -7.35 14.22 -12.58
C GLY A 53 -7.14 13.16 -11.50
N HIS A 54 -6.64 13.60 -10.35
CA HIS A 54 -6.31 12.73 -9.23
C HIS A 54 -7.53 12.49 -8.33
N VAL A 55 -7.88 11.23 -8.12
CA VAL A 55 -8.97 10.78 -7.24
C VAL A 55 -8.39 9.89 -6.15
N GLY A 56 -8.49 10.31 -4.91
CA GLY A 56 -7.91 9.65 -3.73
C GLY A 56 -6.90 10.51 -2.99
N VAL A 57 -6.20 9.91 -2.04
CA VAL A 57 -5.13 10.57 -1.28
C VAL A 57 -3.79 10.40 -1.99
N ARG A 58 -2.97 11.43 -1.94
CA ARG A 58 -1.56 11.35 -2.41
C ARG A 58 -0.71 10.83 -1.27
N ARG A 59 -0.68 9.53 -1.14
CA ARG A 59 -0.07 8.85 0.00
C ARG A 59 1.42 8.59 -0.21
N SER A 60 1.80 8.25 -1.43
CA SER A 60 3.15 7.87 -1.82
C SER A 60 3.55 8.52 -3.14
N PRO A 61 4.84 8.79 -3.37
CA PRO A 61 5.35 9.26 -4.65
C PRO A 61 5.31 8.19 -5.74
N VAL A 62 5.38 6.90 -5.37
CA VAL A 62 5.42 5.78 -6.33
C VAL A 62 4.02 5.25 -6.62
N HIS A 63 3.64 5.22 -7.90
CA HIS A 63 2.29 4.91 -8.36
C HIS A 63 2.25 3.86 -9.48
N THR A 64 3.16 3.97 -10.46
CA THR A 64 3.17 3.05 -11.59
C THR A 64 3.94 1.76 -11.27
N PRO A 65 3.67 0.66 -11.99
CA PRO A 65 4.45 -0.57 -11.83
C PRO A 65 5.96 -0.37 -11.97
N GLU A 66 6.38 0.49 -12.89
CA GLU A 66 7.79 0.79 -13.14
C GLU A 66 8.43 1.54 -11.97
N GLU A 67 7.75 2.53 -11.41
CA GLU A 67 8.22 3.30 -10.25
C GLU A 67 8.36 2.39 -9.02
N VAL A 68 7.34 1.57 -8.73
CA VAL A 68 7.38 0.64 -7.59
C VAL A 68 8.44 -0.43 -7.78
N LEU A 69 8.61 -0.98 -8.98
CA LEU A 69 9.64 -1.97 -9.27
C LEU A 69 11.05 -1.39 -9.15
N ALA A 70 11.26 -0.14 -9.59
CA ALA A 70 12.54 0.55 -9.43
C ALA A 70 12.89 0.73 -7.94
N LEU A 71 11.93 1.18 -7.12
CA LEU A 71 12.11 1.30 -5.68
C LEU A 71 12.36 -0.07 -5.03
N ALA A 72 11.63 -1.11 -5.45
CA ALA A 72 11.81 -2.47 -4.92
C ALA A 72 13.21 -3.03 -5.18
N ARG A 73 13.76 -2.83 -6.37
CA ARG A 73 15.14 -3.24 -6.70
C ARG A 73 16.16 -2.54 -5.81
N THR A 74 16.07 -1.21 -5.75
CA THR A 74 16.99 -0.41 -4.94
C THR A 74 16.91 -0.77 -3.45
N THR A 75 15.70 -1.06 -2.96
CA THR A 75 15.48 -1.50 -1.57
C THR A 75 16.05 -2.90 -1.32
N ALA A 76 15.83 -3.84 -2.25
CA ALA A 76 16.32 -5.21 -2.12
C ALA A 76 17.87 -5.30 -2.18
N ASP A 77 18.50 -4.43 -2.96
CA ASP A 77 19.95 -4.36 -3.09
C ASP A 77 20.62 -3.66 -1.89
N ARG A 78 19.83 -3.00 -1.01
CA ARG A 78 20.39 -2.25 0.12
C ARG A 78 20.70 -3.15 1.31
N PRO A 79 21.98 -3.22 1.78
CA PRO A 79 22.36 -4.05 2.91
C PRO A 79 21.60 -3.72 4.20
N GLY A 80 21.27 -4.75 4.99
CA GLY A 80 20.63 -4.59 6.29
C GLY A 80 19.11 -4.33 6.24
N PHE A 81 18.50 -4.51 5.06
CA PHE A 81 17.06 -4.47 4.88
C PHE A 81 16.58 -5.71 4.12
N THR A 82 15.32 -6.07 4.35
CA THR A 82 14.66 -7.19 3.66
C THR A 82 13.27 -6.74 3.22
N LEU A 83 13.05 -6.66 1.92
CA LEU A 83 11.73 -6.36 1.37
C LEU A 83 10.83 -7.58 1.48
N VAL A 84 9.73 -7.46 2.24
CA VAL A 84 8.82 -8.56 2.57
C VAL A 84 7.36 -8.27 2.22
N GLY A 85 7.01 -7.03 1.90
CA GLY A 85 5.61 -6.68 1.68
C GLY A 85 5.38 -5.49 0.77
N LEU A 86 4.13 -5.36 0.38
CA LEU A 86 3.58 -4.19 -0.30
C LEU A 86 2.35 -3.71 0.44
N MET A 87 2.09 -2.41 0.42
CA MET A 87 0.85 -1.80 0.86
C MET A 87 0.29 -0.90 -0.24
N MET A 88 -1.03 -1.00 -0.47
CA MET A 88 -1.74 -0.17 -1.45
C MET A 88 -3.14 0.15 -0.91
N TYR A 89 -3.23 1.22 -0.10
CA TYR A 89 -4.49 1.64 0.53
C TYR A 89 -5.36 2.49 -0.39
N GLU A 90 -6.55 2.01 -0.72
CA GLU A 90 -7.52 2.63 -1.61
C GLU A 90 -8.50 3.58 -0.89
N ALA A 91 -8.01 4.73 -0.42
CA ALA A 91 -8.80 5.70 0.33
C ALA A 91 -10.03 6.24 -0.43
N GLN A 92 -9.96 6.34 -1.77
CA GLN A 92 -11.06 6.79 -2.63
C GLN A 92 -12.22 5.78 -2.67
N ILE A 93 -12.01 4.55 -2.25
CA ILE A 93 -13.01 3.50 -2.18
C ILE A 93 -13.48 3.34 -0.74
N ALA A 94 -12.55 3.18 0.18
CA ALA A 94 -12.81 2.93 1.60
C ALA A 94 -13.47 4.11 2.33
N GLY A 95 -13.12 5.34 1.97
CA GLY A 95 -13.53 6.55 2.68
C GLY A 95 -14.73 7.29 2.10
N GLN A 96 -15.38 6.79 1.03
CA GLN A 96 -16.47 7.47 0.35
C GLN A 96 -17.79 6.73 0.51
N THR A 97 -18.83 7.47 0.93
CA THR A 97 -20.20 6.96 0.94
C THR A 97 -20.82 7.08 -0.46
N ASP A 98 -21.58 6.09 -0.88
CA ASP A 98 -22.29 6.05 -2.17
C ASP A 98 -23.79 5.76 -1.99
N ASN A 99 -24.28 5.96 -0.78
CA ASN A 99 -25.67 5.71 -0.37
C ASN A 99 -26.22 6.89 0.48
N ALA A 100 -25.87 8.13 0.13
CA ALA A 100 -26.38 9.31 0.82
C ALA A 100 -27.89 9.48 0.52
N PRO A 101 -28.74 9.66 1.54
CA PRO A 101 -30.18 9.87 1.33
C PRO A 101 -30.45 11.09 0.45
N GLY A 102 -31.29 10.95 -0.57
CA GLY A 102 -31.69 12.05 -1.47
C GLY A 102 -30.71 12.41 -2.57
N ALA A 103 -29.50 11.82 -2.62
CA ALA A 103 -28.44 12.14 -3.58
C ALA A 103 -28.36 11.12 -4.75
N GLY A 104 -29.46 10.81 -5.41
CA GLY A 104 -29.54 9.73 -6.39
C GLY A 104 -28.54 9.83 -7.56
N ALA A 105 -28.39 11.00 -8.17
CA ALA A 105 -27.44 11.22 -9.27
C ALA A 105 -25.99 11.18 -8.78
N GLU A 106 -25.69 11.80 -7.65
CA GLU A 106 -24.37 11.81 -7.02
C GLU A 106 -23.94 10.41 -6.60
N ASN A 107 -24.83 9.64 -5.97
CA ASN A 107 -24.60 8.25 -5.61
C ASN A 107 -24.31 7.38 -6.85
N THR A 108 -24.98 7.65 -7.98
CA THR A 108 -24.76 6.92 -9.23
C THR A 108 -23.37 7.23 -9.80
N LEU A 109 -22.98 8.51 -9.80
CA LEU A 109 -21.64 8.95 -10.22
C LEU A 109 -20.58 8.32 -9.31
N MET A 110 -20.77 8.38 -7.99
CA MET A 110 -19.83 7.82 -7.01
C MET A 110 -19.64 6.31 -7.21
N ARG A 111 -20.75 5.55 -7.41
CA ARG A 111 -20.65 4.11 -7.72
C ARG A 111 -19.94 3.82 -9.03
N TRP A 112 -20.12 4.66 -10.04
CA TRP A 112 -19.41 4.53 -11.32
C TRP A 112 -17.90 4.80 -11.11
N MET A 113 -17.53 5.87 -10.40
CA MET A 113 -16.14 6.20 -10.08
C MET A 113 -15.46 5.08 -9.28
N LYS A 114 -16.12 4.55 -8.25
CA LYS A 114 -15.61 3.42 -7.47
C LYS A 114 -15.34 2.19 -8.34
N ARG A 115 -16.29 1.81 -9.20
CA ARG A 115 -16.12 0.65 -10.10
C ARG A 115 -14.94 0.83 -11.06
N ARG A 116 -14.80 2.03 -11.64
CA ARG A 116 -13.68 2.33 -12.56
C ARG A 116 -12.34 2.33 -11.83
N SER A 117 -12.30 2.95 -10.66
CA SER A 117 -11.11 2.99 -9.80
C SER A 117 -10.69 1.56 -9.37
N LEU A 118 -11.66 0.72 -8.98
CA LEU A 118 -11.39 -0.67 -8.59
C LEU A 118 -10.81 -1.51 -9.73
N ALA A 119 -11.36 -1.38 -10.94
CA ALA A 119 -10.88 -2.13 -12.10
C ALA A 119 -9.43 -1.74 -12.45
N GLU A 120 -9.16 -0.43 -12.57
CA GLU A 120 -7.81 0.09 -12.85
C GLU A 120 -6.82 -0.32 -11.76
N LEU A 121 -7.22 -0.17 -10.49
CA LEU A 121 -6.37 -0.50 -9.35
C LEU A 121 -6.05 -2.00 -9.30
N GLY A 122 -7.02 -2.88 -9.57
CA GLY A 122 -6.81 -4.31 -9.62
C GLY A 122 -5.78 -4.70 -10.67
N ASP A 123 -5.89 -4.18 -11.88
CA ASP A 123 -4.94 -4.42 -12.97
C ASP A 123 -3.53 -3.90 -12.60
N ARG A 124 -3.44 -2.68 -12.09
CA ARG A 124 -2.18 -2.05 -11.69
C ARG A 124 -1.54 -2.75 -10.49
N ARG A 125 -2.32 -3.10 -9.47
CA ARG A 125 -1.85 -3.86 -8.31
C ARG A 125 -1.31 -5.22 -8.73
N GLY A 126 -2.03 -5.92 -9.59
CA GLY A 126 -1.58 -7.20 -10.15
C GLY A 126 -0.24 -7.09 -10.87
N ALA A 127 -0.05 -6.06 -11.71
CA ALA A 127 1.21 -5.79 -12.41
C ALA A 127 2.35 -5.44 -11.43
N ILE A 128 2.09 -4.61 -10.42
CA ILE A 128 3.06 -4.26 -9.37
C ILE A 128 3.51 -5.50 -8.62
N VAL A 129 2.55 -6.29 -8.12
CA VAL A 129 2.85 -7.52 -7.35
C VAL A 129 3.65 -8.52 -8.17
N ALA A 130 3.26 -8.74 -9.43
CA ALA A 130 4.00 -9.63 -10.34
C ALA A 130 5.44 -9.13 -10.56
N GLY A 131 5.61 -7.83 -10.78
CA GLY A 131 6.93 -7.21 -10.95
C GLY A 131 7.81 -7.34 -9.71
N VAL A 132 7.28 -6.96 -8.53
CA VAL A 132 8.06 -6.99 -7.28
C VAL A 132 8.42 -8.42 -6.87
N ARG A 133 7.57 -9.40 -7.13
CA ARG A 133 7.89 -10.83 -6.88
C ARG A 133 9.08 -11.35 -7.69
N THR A 134 9.48 -10.69 -8.77
CA THR A 134 10.73 -11.03 -9.49
C THR A 134 11.99 -10.57 -8.75
N VAL A 135 11.84 -9.67 -7.78
CA VAL A 135 12.94 -9.05 -7.04
C VAL A 135 13.01 -9.59 -5.61
N ALA A 136 11.86 -9.75 -4.94
CA ALA A 136 11.78 -10.19 -3.56
C ALA A 136 10.58 -11.10 -3.32
N PRO A 137 10.69 -12.12 -2.45
CA PRO A 137 9.56 -12.93 -2.03
C PRO A 137 8.67 -12.07 -1.11
N LEU A 138 7.43 -11.80 -1.55
CA LEU A 138 6.47 -11.06 -0.74
C LEU A 138 5.75 -12.01 0.22
N GLU A 139 5.83 -11.73 1.51
CA GLU A 139 5.08 -12.43 2.56
C GLU A 139 3.62 -11.93 2.61
N PHE A 140 3.41 -10.65 2.31
CA PHE A 140 2.08 -10.06 2.27
C PHE A 140 1.95 -8.96 1.22
N VAL A 141 0.72 -8.77 0.76
CA VAL A 141 0.24 -7.63 0.00
C VAL A 141 -0.97 -7.08 0.75
N ASN A 142 -0.76 -5.97 1.44
CA ASN A 142 -1.77 -5.33 2.27
C ASN A 142 -2.59 -4.33 1.45
N ALA A 143 -3.89 -4.34 1.68
CA ALA A 143 -4.82 -3.37 1.10
C ALA A 143 -6.01 -3.15 2.05
N GLY A 144 -6.93 -2.29 1.63
CA GLY A 144 -8.19 -2.12 2.29
C GLY A 144 -8.22 -1.07 3.38
N GLY A 145 -9.43 -0.75 3.70
CA GLY A 145 -9.88 0.05 4.82
C GLY A 145 -11.27 -0.43 5.20
N THR A 146 -11.86 0.09 6.27
CA THR A 146 -13.16 -0.37 6.76
C THR A 146 -14.25 -0.40 5.70
N GLY A 147 -14.29 0.57 4.79
CA GLY A 147 -15.29 0.66 3.72
C GLY A 147 -14.95 -0.10 2.43
N SER A 148 -13.83 -0.81 2.35
CA SER A 148 -13.40 -1.58 1.17
C SER A 148 -13.03 -3.03 1.45
N ILE A 149 -13.36 -3.57 2.63
CA ILE A 149 -12.99 -4.92 3.06
C ILE A 149 -13.37 -5.96 2.01
N GLU A 150 -14.63 -5.96 1.56
CA GLU A 150 -15.15 -6.95 0.61
C GLU A 150 -14.45 -6.86 -0.75
N THR A 151 -14.25 -5.65 -1.25
CA THR A 151 -13.61 -5.43 -2.55
C THR A 151 -12.13 -5.74 -2.53
N SER A 152 -11.44 -5.42 -1.43
CA SER A 152 -10.02 -5.72 -1.26
C SER A 152 -9.79 -7.21 -1.05
N ALA A 153 -10.66 -7.90 -0.30
CA ALA A 153 -10.59 -9.35 -0.11
C ALA A 153 -10.90 -10.14 -1.40
N ALA A 154 -11.64 -9.54 -2.33
CA ALA A 154 -11.93 -10.16 -3.63
C ALA A 154 -10.80 -9.99 -4.66
N ASP A 155 -9.82 -9.11 -4.41
CA ASP A 155 -8.68 -8.90 -5.30
C ASP A 155 -7.65 -10.03 -5.13
N PRO A 156 -7.35 -10.81 -6.18
CA PRO A 156 -6.45 -11.96 -6.09
C PRO A 156 -4.98 -11.59 -5.78
N ALA A 157 -4.60 -10.34 -5.95
CA ALA A 157 -3.27 -9.86 -5.61
C ALA A 157 -3.11 -9.52 -4.12
N VAL A 158 -4.23 -9.35 -3.39
CA VAL A 158 -4.26 -9.00 -1.97
C VAL A 158 -4.19 -10.26 -1.12
N THR A 159 -3.33 -10.26 -0.11
CA THR A 159 -3.18 -11.37 0.84
C THR A 159 -3.51 -10.97 2.28
N GLU A 160 -3.60 -9.66 2.54
CA GLU A 160 -3.90 -9.11 3.85
C GLU A 160 -4.81 -7.89 3.73
N VAL A 161 -5.89 -7.84 4.51
CA VAL A 161 -6.82 -6.71 4.53
C VAL A 161 -6.81 -6.04 5.89
N THR A 162 -6.64 -4.70 5.91
CA THR A 162 -6.60 -3.92 7.14
C THR A 162 -7.82 -3.03 7.27
N ALA A 163 -8.50 -3.11 8.41
CA ALA A 163 -9.74 -2.38 8.70
C ALA A 163 -9.72 -1.75 10.11
N GLY A 164 -8.70 -0.92 10.40
CA GLY A 164 -8.44 -0.38 11.74
C GLY A 164 -9.61 0.39 12.35
N SER A 165 -10.24 1.31 11.62
CA SER A 165 -11.37 2.10 12.12
C SER A 165 -12.62 1.26 12.38
N GLY A 166 -12.85 0.18 11.64
CA GLY A 166 -13.97 -0.72 11.85
C GLY A 166 -13.92 -1.46 13.18
N ILE A 167 -12.72 -1.69 13.72
CA ILE A 167 -12.53 -2.31 15.03
C ILE A 167 -12.66 -1.28 16.16
N LEU A 168 -12.18 -0.07 15.95
CA LEU A 168 -12.06 0.93 17.01
C LEU A 168 -13.23 1.92 17.09
N ALA A 169 -13.86 2.27 15.98
CA ALA A 169 -14.83 3.35 15.91
C ALA A 169 -16.24 2.92 15.49
N GLY A 170 -16.43 1.84 14.77
CA GLY A 170 -17.73 1.22 14.44
C GLY A 170 -18.77 2.08 13.68
N HIS A 171 -18.48 3.34 13.41
CA HIS A 171 -19.41 4.30 12.82
C HIS A 171 -18.79 4.91 11.55
N LEU A 172 -18.94 4.23 10.44
CA LEU A 172 -18.65 4.76 9.10
C LEU A 172 -19.90 4.64 8.22
#